data_dd20363112ec42e6e5f804f07b275d99
#
_entry.id   dd20363112ec42e6e5f804f07b275d99
#
_cell.length_a   1.000
_cell.length_b   1.000
_cell.length_c   1.000
_cell.angle_alpha   90.00
_cell.angle_beta   90.00
_cell.angle_gamma   90.00
#
_symmetry.space_group_name_H-M   'P 1'
#
loop_
_entity.id
_entity.type
_entity.pdbx_description
1 polymer ?
#
loop_
_entity_poly.entity_id
_entity_poly.type
_entity_poly.pdbx_seq_one_letter_code
_entity_poly.pdbx_strand_id
1 'polypeptide(L)'
;VSHCILNTASKVVLYNQTDMDAEENLRKKFMHKAIDQEVQIIQLPCPEFTLYGPKRWGHVSNQFDNTFFRDHCCKILAPCIQQLKEYLANEDWFEVLGIVGVDGSPSCGVDYTCCADWYGSFECREGLDKTFNECTLEKKSGIFMQVLKEMLKENGLSDKVKVTSLFAPEPEKCLEILDK
;
A
#
# COMPACT_ATOMS: atom_id res chain seq x y z
N VAL A 1 -1.70 8.18 3.21
CA VAL A 1 -1.52 7.45 1.93
C VAL A 1 -0.26 6.59 1.98
N SER A 2 -0.23 5.49 1.21
CA SER A 2 0.99 4.68 1.01
C SER A 2 2.15 5.52 0.47
N HIS A 3 3.37 5.16 0.86
CA HIS A 3 4.60 5.92 0.58
C HIS A 3 4.76 6.33 -0.88
N CYS A 4 4.55 5.39 -1.81
CA CYS A 4 4.76 5.62 -3.24
C CYS A 4 3.70 6.50 -3.91
N ILE A 5 2.58 6.82 -3.25
CA ILE A 5 1.61 7.80 -3.76
C ILE A 5 2.23 9.20 -3.75
N LEU A 6 3.02 9.55 -2.73
CA LEU A 6 3.73 10.83 -2.65
C LEU A 6 5.14 10.77 -3.25
N ASN A 7 5.84 9.66 -3.10
CA ASN A 7 7.23 9.50 -3.54
C ASN A 7 7.35 8.32 -4.52
N THR A 8 7.02 8.56 -5.77
CA THR A 8 7.08 7.54 -6.83
C THR A 8 8.51 7.05 -7.11
N ALA A 9 9.53 7.88 -6.83
CA ALA A 9 10.93 7.50 -7.00
C ALA A 9 11.37 6.36 -6.07
N SER A 10 10.65 6.12 -4.98
CA SER A 10 10.89 5.01 -4.05
C SER A 10 10.14 3.73 -4.41
N LYS A 11 9.28 3.75 -5.43
CA LYS A 11 8.56 2.57 -5.90
C LYS A 11 9.55 1.57 -6.52
N VAL A 12 9.21 0.28 -6.42
CA VAL A 12 9.95 -0.75 -7.17
C VAL A 12 9.86 -0.46 -8.67
N VAL A 13 10.97 -0.65 -9.39
CA VAL A 13 11.00 -0.44 -10.83
C VAL A 13 10.08 -1.46 -11.51
N LEU A 14 9.12 -0.98 -12.28
CA LEU A 14 8.22 -1.77 -13.12
C LEU A 14 8.61 -1.55 -14.57
N TYR A 15 8.40 -2.57 -15.41
CA TYR A 15 8.73 -2.51 -16.83
C TYR A 15 7.49 -2.51 -17.75
N ASN A 16 6.30 -2.76 -17.18
CA ASN A 16 5.03 -2.63 -17.93
C ASN A 16 4.61 -1.16 -17.98
N GLN A 17 4.92 -0.49 -19.10
CA GLN A 17 4.67 0.94 -19.26
C GLN A 17 3.18 1.27 -19.25
N THR A 18 2.32 0.43 -19.79
CA THR A 18 0.87 0.67 -19.85
C THR A 18 0.27 0.74 -18.43
N ASP A 19 0.63 -0.21 -17.57
CA ASP A 19 0.13 -0.23 -16.19
C ASP A 19 0.71 0.93 -15.38
N MET A 20 1.98 1.26 -15.61
CA MET A 20 2.63 2.41 -14.97
C MET A 20 1.95 3.73 -15.33
N ASP A 21 1.65 3.94 -16.60
CA ASP A 21 0.99 5.16 -17.09
C ASP A 21 -0.44 5.28 -16.54
N ALA A 22 -1.19 4.18 -16.50
CA ALA A 22 -2.53 4.14 -15.94
C ALA A 22 -2.55 4.49 -14.45
N GLU A 23 -1.65 3.88 -13.68
CA GLU A 23 -1.51 4.17 -12.24
C GLU A 23 -1.06 5.62 -12.00
N GLU A 24 -0.05 6.10 -12.74
CA GLU A 24 0.46 7.47 -12.60
C GLU A 24 -0.60 8.52 -12.97
N ASN A 25 -1.41 8.26 -14.00
CA ASN A 25 -2.51 9.14 -14.37
C ASN A 25 -3.57 9.20 -13.25
N LEU A 26 -3.93 8.08 -12.65
CA LEU A 26 -4.86 8.05 -11.53
C LEU A 26 -4.27 8.75 -10.29
N ARG A 27 -3.00 8.47 -9.99
CA ARG A 27 -2.28 9.14 -8.89
C ARG A 27 -2.29 10.66 -9.03
N LYS A 28 -2.03 11.18 -10.22
CA LYS A 28 -2.09 12.62 -10.50
C LYS A 28 -3.49 13.19 -10.28
N LYS A 29 -4.52 12.49 -10.76
CA LYS A 29 -5.93 12.90 -10.55
C LYS A 29 -6.25 12.95 -9.05
N PHE A 30 -5.88 11.92 -8.29
CA PHE A 30 -6.07 11.87 -6.85
C PHE A 30 -5.36 13.03 -6.14
N MET A 31 -4.08 13.27 -6.47
CA MET A 31 -3.29 14.34 -5.85
C MET A 31 -3.83 15.73 -6.18
N HIS A 32 -4.22 16.00 -7.44
CA HIS A 32 -4.82 17.28 -7.81
C HIS A 32 -6.15 17.49 -7.07
N LYS A 33 -7.02 16.49 -7.05
CA LYS A 33 -8.30 16.56 -6.33
C LYS A 33 -8.10 16.82 -4.83
N ALA A 34 -7.13 16.16 -4.20
CA ALA A 34 -6.83 16.39 -2.79
C ALA A 34 -6.34 17.83 -2.53
N ILE A 35 -5.48 18.37 -3.38
CA ILE A 35 -4.99 19.75 -3.28
C ILE A 35 -6.13 20.75 -3.50
N ASP A 36 -6.94 20.54 -4.53
CA ASP A 36 -8.07 21.44 -4.87
C ASP A 36 -9.13 21.49 -3.76
N GLN A 37 -9.24 20.41 -2.98
CA GLN A 37 -10.15 20.32 -1.82
C GLN A 37 -9.46 20.63 -0.48
N GLU A 38 -8.24 21.14 -0.50
CA GLU A 38 -7.44 21.49 0.69
C GLU A 38 -7.22 20.32 1.66
N VAL A 39 -7.25 19.07 1.15
CA VAL A 39 -7.00 17.87 1.94
C VAL A 39 -5.50 17.72 2.22
N GLN A 40 -5.14 17.63 3.50
CA GLN A 40 -3.77 17.40 3.93
C GLN A 40 -3.42 15.92 3.82
N ILE A 41 -2.23 15.62 3.27
CA ILE A 41 -1.82 14.24 3.01
C ILE A 41 -0.62 13.87 3.87
N ILE A 42 -0.75 12.76 4.60
CA ILE A 42 0.31 12.17 5.41
C ILE A 42 0.79 10.88 4.75
N GLN A 43 2.10 10.75 4.63
CA GLN A 43 2.75 9.59 4.04
C GLN A 43 2.95 8.47 5.08
N LEU A 44 2.45 7.28 4.79
CA LEU A 44 2.83 6.08 5.54
C LEU A 44 4.26 5.64 5.15
N PRO A 45 5.02 5.05 6.08
CA PRO A 45 6.33 4.48 5.76
C PRO A 45 6.19 3.30 4.79
N CYS A 46 7.22 3.07 3.96
CA CYS A 46 7.25 1.92 3.07
C CYS A 46 8.01 0.76 3.72
N PRO A 47 7.37 -0.37 4.04
CA PRO A 47 8.05 -1.49 4.67
C PRO A 47 9.11 -2.12 3.77
N GLU A 48 8.88 -2.15 2.47
CA GLU A 48 9.83 -2.69 1.51
C GLU A 48 11.07 -1.80 1.34
N PHE A 49 10.85 -0.48 1.19
CA PHE A 49 11.96 0.46 1.03
C PHE A 49 12.86 0.51 2.26
N THR A 50 12.27 0.45 3.46
CA THR A 50 13.01 0.49 4.71
C THR A 50 13.81 -0.78 5.00
N LEU A 51 13.40 -1.93 4.46
CA LEU A 51 14.13 -3.20 4.62
C LEU A 51 15.13 -3.46 3.49
N TYR A 52 14.75 -3.17 2.25
CA TYR A 52 15.50 -3.65 1.08
C TYR A 52 16.11 -2.53 0.23
N GLY A 53 15.75 -1.27 0.50
CA GLY A 53 16.26 -0.13 -0.25
C GLY A 53 15.74 -0.02 -1.69
N PRO A 54 16.36 0.88 -2.50
CA PRO A 54 15.86 1.18 -3.85
C PRO A 54 16.17 0.09 -4.89
N LYS A 55 17.20 -0.74 -4.67
CA LYS A 55 17.62 -1.79 -5.62
C LYS A 55 16.98 -3.16 -5.34
N ARG A 56 15.80 -3.14 -4.68
CA ARG A 56 15.08 -4.37 -4.38
C ARG A 56 14.46 -4.99 -5.63
N TRP A 57 14.31 -6.31 -5.61
CA TRP A 57 13.51 -7.05 -6.57
C TRP A 57 12.01 -6.82 -6.35
N GLY A 58 11.21 -7.12 -7.35
CA GLY A 58 9.77 -7.33 -7.14
C GLY A 58 9.56 -8.52 -6.21
N HIS A 59 8.59 -8.39 -5.30
CA HIS A 59 8.19 -9.44 -4.38
C HIS A 59 6.71 -9.76 -4.57
N VAL A 60 6.30 -10.89 -4.01
CA VAL A 60 4.89 -11.29 -3.90
C VAL A 60 4.51 -11.37 -2.42
N SER A 61 3.22 -11.25 -2.11
CA SER A 61 2.76 -11.18 -0.72
C SER A 61 3.11 -12.41 0.10
N ASN A 62 3.17 -13.59 -0.54
CA ASN A 62 3.59 -14.83 0.11
C ASN A 62 5.01 -14.75 0.71
N GLN A 63 5.93 -14.00 0.08
CA GLN A 63 7.29 -13.81 0.60
C GLN A 63 7.30 -12.89 1.83
N PHE A 64 6.35 -11.96 1.91
CA PHE A 64 6.23 -11.02 3.03
C PHE A 64 5.42 -11.57 4.21
N ASP A 65 4.65 -12.64 4.00
CA ASP A 65 3.85 -13.24 5.06
C ASP A 65 4.72 -14.09 6.00
N ASN A 66 5.53 -13.41 6.78
CA ASN A 66 6.39 -13.98 7.79
C ASN A 66 6.48 -13.08 9.02
N THR A 67 6.87 -13.69 10.16
CA THR A 67 6.90 -13.00 11.47
C THR A 67 7.78 -11.75 11.46
N PHE A 68 8.94 -11.77 10.81
CA PHE A 68 9.89 -10.66 10.82
C PHE A 68 9.36 -9.46 10.04
N PHE A 69 8.77 -9.70 8.87
CA PHE A 69 8.19 -8.62 8.07
C PHE A 69 6.95 -8.02 8.76
N ARG A 70 6.09 -8.85 9.37
CA ARG A 70 4.94 -8.37 10.15
C ARG A 70 5.38 -7.53 11.37
N ASP A 71 6.38 -7.98 12.12
CA ASP A 71 6.95 -7.23 13.25
C ASP A 71 7.53 -5.88 12.79
N HIS A 72 8.26 -5.88 11.67
CA HIS A 72 8.74 -4.63 11.06
C HIS A 72 7.58 -3.68 10.71
N CYS A 73 6.52 -4.19 10.08
CA CYS A 73 5.33 -3.40 9.77
C CYS A 73 4.70 -2.79 11.03
N CYS A 74 4.54 -3.57 12.11
CA CYS A 74 4.04 -3.07 13.39
C CYS A 74 4.88 -1.91 13.92
N LYS A 75 6.21 -2.07 13.92
CA LYS A 75 7.15 -1.05 14.42
C LYS A 75 7.05 0.27 13.66
N ILE A 76 7.01 0.21 12.33
CA ILE A 76 6.98 1.44 11.52
C ILE A 76 5.58 2.07 11.46
N LEU A 77 4.50 1.31 11.71
CA LEU A 77 3.13 1.81 11.78
C LEU A 77 2.79 2.42 13.15
N ALA A 78 3.44 2.02 14.22
CA ALA A 78 3.10 2.46 15.58
C ALA A 78 3.03 4.00 15.73
N PRO A 79 3.99 4.80 15.22
CA PRO A 79 3.88 6.26 15.27
C PRO A 79 2.69 6.80 14.46
N CYS A 80 2.36 6.17 13.33
CA CYS A 80 1.23 6.59 12.49
C CYS A 80 -0.11 6.31 13.20
N ILE A 81 -0.24 5.18 13.90
CA ILE A 81 -1.42 4.87 14.71
C ILE A 81 -1.58 5.86 15.87
N GLN A 82 -0.48 6.24 16.54
CA GLN A 82 -0.54 7.25 17.60
C GLN A 82 -0.99 8.61 17.06
N GLN A 83 -0.43 9.05 15.93
CA GLN A 83 -0.82 10.29 15.27
C GLN A 83 -2.30 10.28 14.85
N LEU A 84 -2.78 9.15 14.32
CA LEU A 84 -4.17 8.97 13.93
C LEU A 84 -5.12 9.06 15.13
N LYS A 85 -4.73 8.45 16.27
CA LYS A 85 -5.49 8.56 17.52
C LYS A 85 -5.61 10.00 18.00
N GLU A 86 -4.53 10.78 17.89
CA GLU A 86 -4.54 12.19 18.27
C GLU A 86 -5.48 13.01 17.38
N TYR A 87 -5.48 12.78 16.05
CA TYR A 87 -6.41 13.45 15.16
C TYR A 87 -7.87 13.10 15.47
N LEU A 88 -8.17 11.82 15.71
CA LEU A 88 -9.52 11.37 16.05
C LEU A 88 -9.97 11.75 17.46
N ALA A 89 -9.07 12.12 18.35
CA ALA A 89 -9.39 12.68 19.65
C ALA A 89 -9.71 14.18 19.61
N ASN A 90 -9.40 14.84 18.50
CA ASN A 90 -9.58 16.29 18.30
C ASN A 90 -10.42 16.55 17.02
N GLU A 91 -11.58 15.92 16.95
CA GLU A 91 -12.49 15.98 15.77
C GLU A 91 -13.02 17.41 15.48
N ASP A 92 -12.97 18.32 16.46
CA ASP A 92 -13.28 19.74 16.25
C ASP A 92 -12.26 20.47 15.35
N TRP A 93 -11.06 19.91 15.19
CA TRP A 93 -9.95 20.49 14.42
C TRP A 93 -9.57 19.65 13.22
N PHE A 94 -9.80 18.34 13.28
CA PHE A 94 -9.36 17.39 12.28
C PHE A 94 -10.50 16.51 11.79
N GLU A 95 -10.64 16.43 10.49
CA GLU A 95 -11.46 15.41 9.83
C GLU A 95 -10.53 14.38 9.18
N VAL A 96 -10.62 13.12 9.63
CA VAL A 96 -9.84 12.02 9.05
C VAL A 96 -10.67 11.36 7.96
N LEU A 97 -10.33 11.59 6.70
CA LEU A 97 -11.05 10.99 5.57
C LEU A 97 -10.76 9.49 5.43
N GLY A 98 -9.53 9.07 5.71
CA GLY A 98 -9.14 7.65 5.70
C GLY A 98 -7.71 7.39 5.22
N ILE A 99 -7.46 6.15 4.85
CA ILE A 99 -6.14 5.66 4.42
C ILE A 99 -6.25 5.09 3.00
N VAL A 100 -5.31 5.46 2.13
CA VAL A 100 -5.25 5.00 0.75
C VAL A 100 -4.00 4.15 0.51
N GLY A 101 -4.23 2.87 0.21
CA GLY A 101 -3.20 1.92 -0.23
C GLY A 101 -2.98 1.94 -1.74
N VAL A 102 -2.29 0.92 -2.24
CA VAL A 102 -2.07 0.71 -3.69
C VAL A 102 -2.33 -0.75 -4.01
N ASP A 103 -3.45 -1.03 -4.68
CA ASP A 103 -3.79 -2.40 -5.06
C ASP A 103 -2.82 -2.98 -6.10
N GLY A 104 -2.64 -4.29 -6.03
CA GLY A 104 -1.59 -5.01 -6.75
C GLY A 104 -0.25 -5.08 -6.02
N SER A 105 -0.02 -4.20 -5.03
CA SER A 105 1.20 -4.23 -4.22
C SER A 105 1.21 -5.42 -3.25
N PRO A 106 2.35 -6.13 -3.09
CA PRO A 106 2.48 -7.24 -2.13
C PRO A 106 2.38 -6.80 -0.67
N SER A 107 2.68 -5.54 -0.39
CA SER A 107 2.62 -4.95 0.94
C SER A 107 1.42 -4.01 1.11
N CYS A 108 1.20 -3.08 0.17
CA CYS A 108 0.27 -1.98 0.30
C CYS A 108 -1.11 -2.19 -0.37
N GLY A 109 -1.38 -3.36 -0.95
CA GLY A 109 -2.70 -3.72 -1.49
C GLY A 109 -3.77 -3.73 -0.39
N VAL A 110 -4.94 -3.17 -0.67
CA VAL A 110 -6.07 -3.12 0.27
C VAL A 110 -7.07 -4.23 -0.02
N ASP A 111 -7.49 -4.33 -1.28
CA ASP A 111 -8.44 -5.32 -1.77
C ASP A 111 -7.77 -6.39 -2.64
N TYR A 112 -6.68 -6.02 -3.33
CA TYR A 112 -5.95 -6.90 -4.22
C TYR A 112 -4.45 -6.86 -3.94
N THR A 113 -3.80 -8.01 -3.98
CA THR A 113 -2.34 -8.16 -3.84
C THR A 113 -1.80 -9.18 -4.82
N CYS A 114 -0.55 -9.03 -5.24
CA CYS A 114 0.11 -10.01 -6.08
C CYS A 114 0.63 -11.20 -5.26
N CYS A 115 0.37 -12.40 -5.77
CA CYS A 115 0.73 -13.68 -5.15
C CYS A 115 1.42 -14.59 -6.15
N ALA A 116 2.41 -15.32 -5.69
CA ALA A 116 3.06 -16.41 -6.43
C ALA A 116 3.86 -17.26 -5.47
N ASP A 117 4.26 -18.43 -5.93
CA ASP A 117 5.10 -19.34 -5.14
C ASP A 117 6.60 -19.14 -5.47
N TRP A 118 7.10 -17.93 -5.17
CA TRP A 118 8.48 -17.52 -5.42
C TRP A 118 9.35 -17.74 -4.20
N TYR A 119 10.33 -18.62 -4.34
CA TYR A 119 11.34 -18.88 -3.30
C TYR A 119 12.58 -19.56 -3.89
N GLY A 120 13.66 -19.62 -3.11
CA GLY A 120 14.88 -20.33 -3.45
C GLY A 120 15.86 -19.51 -4.30
N SER A 121 16.96 -20.16 -4.72
CA SER A 121 17.98 -19.58 -5.57
C SER A 121 17.53 -19.54 -7.04
N PHE A 122 18.00 -18.55 -7.77
CA PHE A 122 17.88 -18.49 -9.24
C PHE A 122 18.91 -19.37 -9.94
N GLU A 123 20.04 -19.65 -9.28
CA GLU A 123 21.15 -20.42 -9.84
C GLU A 123 20.70 -21.85 -10.12
N CYS A 124 21.00 -22.34 -11.33
CA CYS A 124 20.68 -23.69 -11.79
C CYS A 124 19.16 -24.05 -11.74
N ARG A 125 18.27 -23.06 -11.62
CA ARG A 125 16.82 -23.30 -11.64
C ARG A 125 16.29 -23.22 -13.07
N GLU A 126 15.73 -24.34 -13.56
CA GLU A 126 15.02 -24.38 -14.83
C GLU A 126 13.61 -23.76 -14.70
N GLY A 127 13.07 -23.22 -15.81
CA GLY A 127 11.70 -22.72 -15.87
C GLY A 127 11.43 -21.45 -15.05
N LEU A 128 12.43 -20.60 -14.81
CA LEU A 128 12.26 -19.32 -14.11
C LEU A 128 11.26 -18.40 -14.77
N ASP A 129 11.22 -18.36 -16.08
CA ASP A 129 10.25 -17.62 -16.88
C ASP A 129 8.82 -18.04 -16.54
N LYS A 130 8.56 -19.34 -16.45
CA LYS A 130 7.27 -19.88 -16.03
C LYS A 130 6.95 -19.48 -14.60
N THR A 131 7.89 -19.64 -13.66
CA THR A 131 7.70 -19.26 -12.26
C THR A 131 7.31 -17.78 -12.12
N PHE A 132 7.96 -16.87 -12.83
CA PHE A 132 7.64 -15.43 -12.76
C PHE A 132 6.30 -15.08 -13.43
N ASN A 133 5.91 -15.80 -14.47
CA ASN A 133 4.63 -15.59 -15.15
C ASN A 133 3.43 -16.19 -14.40
N GLU A 134 3.63 -17.01 -13.37
CA GLU A 134 2.57 -17.55 -12.51
C GLU A 134 2.08 -16.56 -11.44
N CYS A 135 2.60 -15.32 -11.42
CA CYS A 135 2.11 -14.29 -10.51
C CYS A 135 0.64 -13.95 -10.81
N THR A 136 -0.19 -14.02 -9.79
CA THR A 136 -1.63 -13.75 -9.87
C THR A 136 -2.02 -12.59 -8.98
N LEU A 137 -3.06 -11.86 -9.39
CA LEU A 137 -3.70 -10.85 -8.57
C LEU A 137 -4.82 -11.53 -7.75
N GLU A 138 -4.65 -11.60 -6.44
CA GLU A 138 -5.62 -12.22 -5.53
C GLU A 138 -6.42 -11.16 -4.75
N LYS A 139 -7.69 -11.49 -4.47
CA LYS A 139 -8.59 -10.64 -3.68
C LYS A 139 -8.31 -10.81 -2.19
N LYS A 140 -7.24 -10.17 -1.74
CA LYS A 140 -6.84 -10.07 -0.33
C LYS A 140 -5.92 -8.87 -0.13
N SER A 141 -5.73 -8.43 1.12
CA SER A 141 -4.79 -7.34 1.41
C SER A 141 -3.33 -7.81 1.36
N GLY A 142 -2.44 -6.92 0.94
CA GLY A 142 -1.00 -7.06 1.14
C GLY A 142 -0.63 -6.99 2.62
N ILE A 143 0.55 -7.50 2.97
CA ILE A 143 0.90 -7.77 4.38
C ILE A 143 0.96 -6.51 5.24
N PHE A 144 1.46 -5.39 4.74
CA PHE A 144 1.48 -4.13 5.48
C PHE A 144 0.06 -3.61 5.78
N MET A 145 -0.87 -3.75 4.81
CA MET A 145 -2.26 -3.36 5.02
C MET A 145 -3.03 -4.33 5.92
N GLN A 146 -2.69 -5.63 5.94
CA GLN A 146 -3.22 -6.55 6.93
C GLN A 146 -2.84 -6.11 8.34
N VAL A 147 -1.54 -5.87 8.58
CA VAL A 147 -1.04 -5.40 9.88
C VAL A 147 -1.66 -4.05 10.25
N LEU A 148 -1.79 -3.11 9.31
CA LEU A 148 -2.47 -1.84 9.56
C LEU A 148 -3.93 -2.05 10.03
N LYS A 149 -4.69 -2.90 9.33
CA LYS A 149 -6.09 -3.21 9.69
C LYS A 149 -6.18 -3.89 11.07
N GLU A 150 -5.25 -4.80 11.38
CA GLU A 150 -5.13 -5.42 12.71
C GLU A 150 -4.88 -4.37 13.80
N MET A 151 -3.91 -3.47 13.60
CA MET A 151 -3.60 -2.40 14.54
C MET A 151 -4.75 -1.40 14.70
N LEU A 152 -5.47 -1.04 13.62
CA LEU A 152 -6.68 -0.22 13.72
C LEU A 152 -7.74 -0.90 14.58
N LYS A 153 -7.95 -2.20 14.41
CA LYS A 153 -8.90 -2.99 15.19
C LYS A 153 -8.51 -3.05 16.68
N GLU A 154 -7.27 -3.36 16.97
CA GLU A 154 -6.74 -3.41 18.33
C GLU A 154 -6.86 -2.08 19.09
N ASN A 155 -6.83 -0.97 18.37
CA ASN A 155 -6.97 0.38 18.92
C ASN A 155 -8.41 0.93 18.85
N GLY A 156 -9.41 0.15 18.42
CA GLY A 156 -10.81 0.57 18.31
C GLY A 156 -11.07 1.64 17.23
N LEU A 157 -10.27 1.64 16.17
CA LEU A 157 -10.32 2.65 15.09
C LEU A 157 -10.94 2.12 13.79
N SER A 158 -11.25 0.84 13.70
CA SER A 158 -11.73 0.22 12.45
C SER A 158 -12.98 0.86 11.87
N ASP A 159 -13.91 1.28 12.72
CA ASP A 159 -15.17 1.89 12.29
C ASP A 159 -15.04 3.42 12.04
N LYS A 160 -13.92 4.00 12.45
CA LYS A 160 -13.64 5.44 12.34
C LYS A 160 -12.78 5.79 11.14
N VAL A 161 -12.03 4.84 10.60
CA VAL A 161 -11.03 5.06 9.56
C VAL A 161 -11.33 4.21 8.33
N LYS A 162 -11.79 4.85 7.27
CA LYS A 162 -11.98 4.19 5.97
C LYS A 162 -10.61 3.81 5.40
N VAL A 163 -10.47 2.57 4.93
CA VAL A 163 -9.27 2.11 4.21
C VAL A 163 -9.66 1.76 2.79
N THR A 164 -9.05 2.40 1.82
CA THR A 164 -9.33 2.24 0.39
C THR A 164 -8.02 2.17 -0.40
N SER A 165 -8.10 2.01 -1.72
CA SER A 165 -6.92 1.83 -2.55
C SER A 165 -6.93 2.70 -3.80
N LEU A 166 -5.72 3.07 -4.24
CA LEU A 166 -5.46 3.55 -5.59
C LEU A 166 -5.30 2.31 -6.47
N PHE A 167 -6.21 2.16 -7.43
CA PHE A 167 -6.22 1.04 -8.38
C PHE A 167 -6.76 1.50 -9.73
N ALA A 168 -5.93 1.50 -10.77
CA ALA A 168 -6.30 2.06 -12.07
C ALA A 168 -7.55 1.42 -12.70
N PRO A 169 -7.80 0.09 -12.56
CA PRO A 169 -9.04 -0.53 -13.01
C PRO A 169 -10.31 -0.09 -12.25
N GLU A 170 -10.17 0.42 -11.02
CA GLU A 170 -11.26 0.83 -10.14
C GLU A 170 -10.99 2.23 -9.56
N PRO A 171 -10.89 3.28 -10.41
CA PRO A 171 -10.38 4.60 -10.02
C PRO A 171 -11.25 5.30 -8.96
N GLU A 172 -12.54 4.99 -8.91
CA GLU A 172 -13.50 5.61 -8.00
C GLU A 172 -13.14 5.35 -6.53
N LYS A 173 -12.55 4.19 -6.22
CA LYS A 173 -12.18 3.82 -4.85
C LYS A 173 -11.37 4.89 -4.12
N CYS A 174 -10.33 5.44 -4.76
CA CYS A 174 -9.53 6.48 -4.14
C CYS A 174 -10.09 7.88 -4.36
N LEU A 175 -10.86 8.12 -5.42
CA LEU A 175 -11.40 9.45 -5.70
C LEU A 175 -12.59 9.79 -4.81
N GLU A 176 -13.46 8.82 -4.52
CA GLU A 176 -14.64 9.00 -3.66
C GLU A 176 -14.29 9.33 -2.19
N ILE A 177 -13.12 8.94 -1.70
CA ILE A 177 -12.70 9.28 -0.34
C ILE A 177 -12.49 10.79 -0.15
N LEU A 178 -12.29 11.50 -1.26
CA LEU A 178 -12.12 12.95 -1.30
C LEU A 178 -13.44 13.71 -1.57
N ASP A 179 -14.54 13.01 -1.84
CA ASP A 179 -15.85 13.65 -2.04
C ASP A 179 -16.44 14.00 -0.67
N LYS A 180 -16.58 15.31 -0.45
CA LYS A 180 -17.22 15.88 0.74
C LYS A 180 -18.72 16.02 0.55
#